data_28bb0a5fd99eac3c3be142f234ddc53c
#
_entry.id   28bb0a5fd99eac3c3be142f234ddc53c
#
_cell.length_a   1.000
_cell.length_b   1.000
_cell.length_c   1.000
_cell.angle_alpha   90.00
_cell.angle_beta   90.00
_cell.angle_gamma   90.00
#
_symmetry.space_group_name_H-M   'P 1'
#
loop_
_entity.id
_entity.type
_entity.pdbx_description
1 polymer ?
#
loop_
_entity_poly.entity_id
_entity_poly.type
_entity_poly.pdbx_seq_one_letter_code
_entity_poly.pdbx_strand_id
1 'polypeptide(L)'
;RSGRLLWKFNPVPQAGEPFNDTWEDESWKYTGNVSPWAPLSADPALGLVYVGTDTPTNDYYGGSRHGANAFGTTLLALDVKTGARKWHFQFVHHDIWNMDLPDAPHLLDITVDGRRIPAIAQATKQGHIFILNRESGEPLFPVEERPVSLSGAIEGERYSPTQPFPV
;
A
#
# COMPACT_ATOMS: atom_id res chain seq x y z
N ARG A 1 -13.38 -19.72 20.17
CA ARG A 1 -13.15 -18.34 19.62
C ARG A 1 -13.20 -17.39 20.82
N SER A 2 -12.02 -17.11 21.37
CA SER A 2 -11.85 -16.43 22.69
C SER A 2 -11.72 -14.90 22.58
N GLY A 3 -11.58 -14.35 21.37
CA GLY A 3 -11.26 -12.92 21.18
C GLY A 3 -9.83 -12.53 21.61
N ARG A 4 -8.95 -13.51 21.86
CA ARG A 4 -7.56 -13.25 22.24
C ARG A 4 -6.81 -12.61 21.06
N LEU A 5 -6.12 -11.47 21.30
CA LEU A 5 -5.19 -10.88 20.36
C LEU A 5 -4.03 -11.86 20.10
N LEU A 6 -3.76 -12.19 18.84
CA LEU A 6 -2.67 -13.08 18.44
C LEU A 6 -1.46 -12.28 17.98
N TRP A 7 -1.67 -11.21 17.19
CA TRP A 7 -0.63 -10.35 16.67
C TRP A 7 -1.17 -8.95 16.39
N LYS A 8 -0.28 -8.00 16.19
CA LYS A 8 -0.55 -6.65 15.76
C LYS A 8 0.43 -6.27 14.64
N PHE A 9 -0.03 -5.61 13.61
CA PHE A 9 0.78 -4.96 12.59
C PHE A 9 0.63 -3.44 12.72
N ASN A 10 1.73 -2.70 12.67
CA ASN A 10 1.72 -1.24 12.68
C ASN A 10 1.81 -0.74 11.23
N PRO A 11 0.74 -0.19 10.64
CA PRO A 11 0.82 0.34 9.27
C PRO A 11 1.64 1.63 9.18
N VAL A 12 1.81 2.37 10.28
CA VAL A 12 2.87 3.39 10.41
C VAL A 12 4.04 2.74 11.13
N PRO A 13 5.17 2.47 10.43
CA PRO A 13 6.32 1.79 11.03
C PRO A 13 6.87 2.56 12.23
N GLN A 14 7.09 1.87 13.33
CA GLN A 14 7.63 2.44 14.56
C GLN A 14 9.17 2.44 14.55
N ALA A 15 9.79 3.12 15.52
CA ALA A 15 11.24 3.16 15.64
C ALA A 15 11.87 1.76 15.60
N GLY A 16 12.83 1.57 14.70
CA GLY A 16 13.52 0.29 14.50
C GLY A 16 12.77 -0.73 13.62
N GLU A 17 11.53 -0.46 13.22
CA GLU A 17 10.83 -1.28 12.24
C GLU A 17 11.30 -0.94 10.81
N PRO A 18 11.30 -1.92 9.88
CA PRO A 18 11.61 -1.67 8.48
C PRO A 18 10.71 -0.57 7.87
N PHE A 19 11.31 0.28 7.03
CA PHE A 19 10.63 1.41 6.35
C PHE A 19 10.24 2.59 7.26
N ASN A 20 10.64 2.60 8.53
CA ASN A 20 10.42 3.76 9.41
C ASN A 20 11.12 5.01 8.86
N ASP A 21 12.24 4.84 8.18
CA ASP A 21 13.02 5.88 7.51
C ASP A 21 12.27 6.61 6.39
N THR A 22 11.20 6.01 5.85
CA THR A 22 10.31 6.65 4.85
C THR A 22 9.37 7.69 5.44
N TRP A 23 9.36 7.82 6.76
CA TRP A 23 8.65 8.84 7.53
C TRP A 23 9.68 9.82 8.09
N GLU A 24 10.15 10.72 7.21
CA GLU A 24 11.20 11.69 7.54
C GLU A 24 10.81 12.58 8.73
N ASP A 25 11.81 13.18 9.37
CA ASP A 25 11.67 14.10 10.51
C ASP A 25 10.88 13.47 11.69
N GLU A 26 11.00 12.14 11.84
CA GLU A 26 10.27 11.38 12.87
C GLU A 26 8.73 11.56 12.81
N SER A 27 8.19 11.88 11.65
CA SER A 27 6.76 12.18 11.45
C SER A 27 5.84 11.01 11.86
N TRP A 28 6.35 9.78 11.88
CA TRP A 28 5.66 8.60 12.41
C TRP A 28 5.19 8.74 13.87
N LYS A 29 5.76 9.68 14.64
CA LYS A 29 5.38 9.91 16.05
C LYS A 29 4.06 10.64 16.21
N TYR A 30 3.66 11.44 15.23
CA TYR A 30 2.53 12.37 15.35
C TYR A 30 1.56 12.37 14.15
N THR A 31 1.90 11.64 13.08
CA THR A 31 0.99 11.41 11.95
C THR A 31 0.50 9.97 11.94
N GLY A 32 -0.46 9.67 11.12
CA GLY A 32 -1.03 8.33 11.09
C GLY A 32 -2.14 8.18 10.08
N ASN A 33 -3.23 7.51 10.48
CA ASN A 33 -4.40 7.19 9.68
C ASN A 33 -4.08 6.31 8.45
N VAL A 34 -3.15 5.40 8.59
CA VAL A 34 -2.83 4.39 7.57
C VAL A 34 -3.62 3.12 7.89
N SER A 35 -4.91 3.26 8.17
CA SER A 35 -5.76 2.15 8.57
C SER A 35 -6.53 1.55 7.38
N PRO A 36 -6.85 0.25 7.38
CA PRO A 36 -7.72 -0.32 6.38
C PRO A 36 -9.18 0.05 6.70
N TRP A 37 -9.86 0.74 5.80
CA TRP A 37 -11.30 0.99 5.89
C TRP A 37 -12.09 0.19 4.83
N ALA A 38 -11.47 -0.14 3.71
CA ALA A 38 -12.06 -1.01 2.70
C ALA A 38 -12.11 -2.47 3.17
N PRO A 39 -12.99 -3.31 2.60
CA PRO A 39 -13.02 -4.72 2.90
C PRO A 39 -11.69 -5.42 2.58
N LEU A 40 -11.38 -6.45 3.36
CA LEU A 40 -10.17 -7.26 3.21
C LEU A 40 -10.46 -8.49 2.35
N SER A 41 -9.43 -9.05 1.73
CA SER A 41 -9.46 -10.36 1.09
C SER A 41 -8.48 -11.32 1.75
N ALA A 42 -8.75 -12.62 1.69
CA ALA A 42 -7.87 -13.63 2.25
C ALA A 42 -7.76 -14.85 1.34
N ASP A 43 -6.57 -15.43 1.28
CA ASP A 43 -6.30 -16.70 0.63
C ASP A 43 -5.96 -17.77 1.68
N PRO A 44 -6.90 -18.67 2.02
CA PRO A 44 -6.64 -19.71 3.01
C PRO A 44 -5.57 -20.71 2.58
N ALA A 45 -5.37 -20.94 1.28
CA ALA A 45 -4.37 -21.87 0.78
C ALA A 45 -2.96 -21.33 0.98
N LEU A 46 -2.76 -20.03 0.77
CA LEU A 46 -1.49 -19.34 1.04
C LEU A 46 -1.33 -18.90 2.50
N GLY A 47 -2.42 -18.89 3.27
CA GLY A 47 -2.43 -18.37 4.64
C GLY A 47 -2.16 -16.87 4.71
N LEU A 48 -2.61 -16.12 3.70
CA LEU A 48 -2.42 -14.68 3.58
C LEU A 48 -3.73 -13.92 3.72
N VAL A 49 -3.66 -12.74 4.33
CA VAL A 49 -4.68 -11.70 4.29
C VAL A 49 -4.12 -10.49 3.56
N TYR A 50 -4.94 -9.94 2.66
CA TYR A 50 -4.59 -8.77 1.84
C TYR A 50 -5.34 -7.55 2.36
N VAL A 51 -4.57 -6.51 2.64
CA VAL A 51 -5.03 -5.32 3.37
C VAL A 51 -4.68 -4.08 2.56
N GLY A 52 -5.70 -3.40 2.03
CA GLY A 52 -5.54 -2.07 1.44
C GLY A 52 -5.55 -1.00 2.52
N THR A 53 -4.65 -0.04 2.43
CA THR A 53 -4.49 1.02 3.42
C THR A 53 -4.87 2.39 2.91
N ASP A 54 -5.15 3.30 3.84
CA ASP A 54 -5.48 4.71 3.62
C ASP A 54 -4.27 5.57 3.25
N THR A 55 -4.61 6.75 2.73
CA THR A 55 -3.71 7.92 2.72
C THR A 55 -3.36 8.34 4.14
N PRO A 56 -2.08 8.64 4.43
CA PRO A 56 -1.73 9.19 5.76
C PRO A 56 -2.34 10.57 6.01
N THR A 57 -2.58 10.91 7.27
CA THR A 57 -3.02 12.24 7.70
C THR A 57 -1.92 13.31 7.42
N ASN A 58 -2.22 14.45 6.86
CA ASN A 58 -3.49 14.90 6.32
C ASN A 58 -3.63 14.45 4.87
N ASP A 59 -4.88 14.17 4.45
CA ASP A 59 -5.19 13.59 3.14
C ASP A 59 -4.77 14.47 1.96
N TYR A 60 -4.73 15.78 2.14
CA TYR A 60 -4.46 16.77 1.10
C TYR A 60 -3.25 17.67 1.41
N TYR A 61 -2.46 17.30 2.41
CA TYR A 61 -1.24 18.02 2.78
C TYR A 61 -0.23 17.09 3.44
N GLY A 62 0.93 16.90 2.82
CA GLY A 62 2.00 16.02 3.31
C GLY A 62 3.20 16.75 3.91
N GLY A 63 3.17 18.09 4.02
CA GLY A 63 4.30 18.86 4.55
C GLY A 63 4.67 18.57 6.01
N SER A 64 3.80 17.90 6.75
CA SER A 64 4.06 17.40 8.11
C SER A 64 4.61 15.97 8.16
N ARG A 65 4.79 15.30 7.02
CA ARG A 65 5.18 13.89 6.93
C ARG A 65 6.01 13.59 5.70
N HIS A 66 7.11 14.29 5.50
CA HIS A 66 7.98 14.10 4.34
C HIS A 66 8.43 12.63 4.18
N GLY A 67 8.84 12.27 2.96
CA GLY A 67 9.21 10.91 2.57
C GLY A 67 8.08 10.15 1.89
N ALA A 68 8.33 8.92 1.50
CA ALA A 68 7.37 8.09 0.75
C ALA A 68 6.18 7.60 1.60
N ASN A 69 6.29 7.68 2.93
CA ASN A 69 5.27 7.28 3.92
C ASN A 69 4.77 5.83 3.73
N ALA A 70 5.67 4.88 3.74
CA ALA A 70 5.28 3.48 3.77
C ALA A 70 4.49 3.19 5.09
N PHE A 71 3.41 2.58 5.07
CA PHE A 71 2.63 1.84 4.09
C PHE A 71 1.33 2.59 3.74
N GLY A 72 1.39 3.89 3.53
CA GLY A 72 0.24 4.65 3.03
C GLY A 72 -0.12 4.26 1.60
N THR A 73 -1.40 4.25 1.28
CA THR A 73 -1.96 3.91 -0.04
C THR A 73 -1.30 2.65 -0.65
N THR A 74 -1.29 1.59 0.14
CA THR A 74 -0.52 0.36 -0.08
C THR A 74 -1.40 -0.87 0.03
N LEU A 75 -1.15 -1.89 -0.79
CA LEU A 75 -1.64 -3.23 -0.57
C LEU A 75 -0.58 -4.04 0.19
N LEU A 76 -0.97 -4.55 1.35
CA LEU A 76 -0.15 -5.41 2.21
C LEU A 76 -0.61 -6.86 2.11
N ALA A 77 0.31 -7.80 2.03
CA ALA A 77 0.03 -9.22 2.27
C ALA A 77 0.65 -9.64 3.60
N LEU A 78 -0.19 -10.02 4.55
CA LEU A 78 0.20 -10.41 5.89
C LEU A 78 -0.08 -11.90 6.12
N ASP A 79 0.83 -12.58 6.78
CA ASP A 79 0.63 -13.95 7.26
C ASP A 79 -0.48 -13.95 8.32
N VAL A 80 -1.53 -14.72 8.09
CA VAL A 80 -2.73 -14.72 8.94
C VAL A 80 -2.48 -15.23 10.36
N LYS A 81 -1.43 -16.02 10.57
CA LYS A 81 -1.10 -16.59 11.89
C LYS A 81 -0.20 -15.70 12.72
N THR A 82 0.71 -14.98 12.06
CA THR A 82 1.79 -14.23 12.73
C THR A 82 1.70 -12.73 12.56
N GLY A 83 0.93 -12.23 11.57
CA GLY A 83 0.90 -10.83 11.18
C GLY A 83 2.15 -10.36 10.44
N ALA A 84 3.09 -11.27 10.14
CA ALA A 84 4.30 -10.92 9.42
C ALA A 84 3.98 -10.48 8.00
N ARG A 85 4.50 -9.31 7.60
CA ARG A 85 4.40 -8.84 6.21
C ARG A 85 5.22 -9.74 5.29
N LYS A 86 4.55 -10.33 4.29
CA LYS A 86 5.20 -11.13 3.25
C LYS A 86 5.67 -10.23 2.10
N TRP A 87 4.79 -9.35 1.63
CA TRP A 87 5.09 -8.34 0.63
C TRP A 87 4.17 -7.13 0.78
N HIS A 88 4.47 -6.08 0.05
CA HIS A 88 3.60 -4.93 -0.12
C HIS A 88 3.84 -4.29 -1.49
N PHE A 89 2.85 -3.53 -1.95
CA PHE A 89 2.95 -2.70 -3.13
C PHE A 89 2.31 -1.35 -2.84
N GLN A 90 3.08 -0.26 -2.92
CA GLN A 90 2.60 1.10 -2.72
C GLN A 90 2.12 1.67 -4.05
N PHE A 91 0.86 2.11 -4.12
CA PHE A 91 0.24 2.62 -5.35
C PHE A 91 0.42 4.12 -5.54
N VAL A 92 0.68 4.85 -4.46
CA VAL A 92 0.96 6.29 -4.49
C VAL A 92 2.05 6.61 -3.47
N HIS A 93 3.16 7.14 -3.95
CA HIS A 93 4.22 7.64 -3.10
C HIS A 93 3.85 9.01 -2.56
N HIS A 94 4.00 9.22 -1.24
CA HIS A 94 3.69 10.49 -0.57
C HIS A 94 2.31 11.01 -0.98
N ASP A 95 1.28 10.19 -0.74
CA ASP A 95 -0.09 10.49 -1.16
C ASP A 95 -0.62 11.75 -0.44
N ILE A 96 -0.99 12.76 -1.24
CA ILE A 96 -1.60 14.02 -0.82
C ILE A 96 -2.91 14.31 -1.58
N TRP A 97 -3.48 13.29 -2.20
CA TRP A 97 -4.67 13.40 -3.05
C TRP A 97 -5.83 12.53 -2.58
N ASN A 98 -5.70 11.95 -1.38
CA ASN A 98 -6.68 10.99 -0.83
C ASN A 98 -6.95 9.83 -1.79
N MET A 99 -5.89 9.17 -2.24
CA MET A 99 -5.97 8.06 -3.21
C MET A 99 -6.06 6.69 -2.53
N ASP A 100 -6.68 6.62 -1.36
CA ASP A 100 -6.94 5.37 -0.64
C ASP A 100 -7.40 4.23 -1.57
N LEU A 101 -7.13 3.00 -1.16
CA LEU A 101 -7.61 1.83 -1.86
C LEU A 101 -9.08 1.56 -1.49
N PRO A 102 -10.06 1.82 -2.41
CA PRO A 102 -11.47 1.86 -2.04
C PRO A 102 -12.14 0.49 -2.00
N ASP A 103 -11.53 -0.51 -2.64
CA ASP A 103 -12.13 -1.83 -2.86
C ASP A 103 -11.35 -2.95 -2.20
N ALA A 104 -12.07 -4.05 -1.90
CA ALA A 104 -11.44 -5.30 -1.57
C ALA A 104 -10.54 -5.78 -2.72
N PRO A 105 -9.30 -6.20 -2.44
CA PRO A 105 -8.47 -6.81 -3.47
C PRO A 105 -9.14 -8.07 -4.05
N HIS A 106 -9.25 -8.15 -5.37
CA HIS A 106 -9.89 -9.27 -6.05
C HIS A 106 -8.90 -10.41 -6.29
N LEU A 107 -9.18 -11.58 -5.68
CA LEU A 107 -8.37 -12.79 -5.91
C LEU A 107 -8.85 -13.49 -7.18
N LEU A 108 -7.93 -13.76 -8.09
CA LEU A 108 -8.21 -14.43 -9.35
C LEU A 108 -7.00 -15.30 -9.76
N ASP A 109 -7.22 -16.15 -10.75
CA ASP A 109 -6.12 -16.82 -11.44
C ASP A 109 -6.14 -16.38 -12.90
N ILE A 110 -5.00 -15.98 -13.41
CA ILE A 110 -4.85 -15.58 -14.81
C ILE A 110 -3.89 -16.51 -15.53
N THR A 111 -3.98 -16.56 -16.85
CA THR A 111 -3.03 -17.30 -17.68
C THR A 111 -2.15 -16.30 -18.42
N VAL A 112 -0.86 -16.33 -18.15
CA VAL A 112 0.15 -15.53 -18.84
C VAL A 112 1.15 -16.50 -19.47
N ASP A 113 1.38 -16.38 -20.77
CA ASP A 113 2.26 -17.26 -21.55
C ASP A 113 1.98 -18.76 -21.33
N GLY A 114 0.70 -19.13 -21.28
CA GLY A 114 0.25 -20.51 -21.07
C GLY A 114 0.39 -21.04 -19.63
N ARG A 115 0.84 -20.22 -18.69
CA ARG A 115 0.98 -20.58 -17.27
C ARG A 115 -0.13 -19.94 -16.45
N ARG A 116 -0.81 -20.75 -15.64
CA ARG A 116 -1.78 -20.26 -14.66
C ARG A 116 -1.02 -19.66 -13.47
N ILE A 117 -1.31 -18.41 -13.16
CA ILE A 117 -0.66 -17.63 -12.10
C ILE A 117 -1.71 -17.16 -11.10
N PRO A 118 -1.52 -17.41 -9.80
CA PRO A 118 -2.37 -16.83 -8.78
C PRO A 118 -2.15 -15.31 -8.75
N ALA A 119 -3.20 -14.56 -9.03
CA ALA A 119 -3.17 -13.11 -9.16
C ALA A 119 -4.06 -12.41 -8.15
N ILE A 120 -3.78 -11.14 -7.93
CA ILE A 120 -4.61 -10.22 -7.17
C ILE A 120 -4.75 -8.93 -7.98
N ALA A 121 -5.98 -8.48 -8.20
CA ALA A 121 -6.28 -7.23 -8.87
C ALA A 121 -6.72 -6.18 -7.86
N GLN A 122 -6.11 -5.01 -7.89
CA GLN A 122 -6.47 -3.87 -7.07
C GLN A 122 -6.88 -2.69 -7.95
N ALA A 123 -8.13 -2.27 -7.84
CA ALA A 123 -8.60 -1.02 -8.41
C ALA A 123 -8.19 0.15 -7.48
N THR A 124 -7.90 1.29 -8.09
CA THR A 124 -7.46 2.49 -7.38
C THR A 124 -8.34 3.70 -7.72
N LYS A 125 -8.34 4.72 -6.86
CA LYS A 125 -9.08 5.96 -7.09
C LYS A 125 -8.60 6.75 -8.33
N GLN A 126 -7.36 6.51 -8.78
CA GLN A 126 -6.86 7.09 -10.05
C GLN A 126 -7.50 6.46 -11.31
N GLY A 127 -8.33 5.43 -11.16
CA GLY A 127 -8.94 4.70 -12.27
C GLY A 127 -8.00 3.65 -12.88
N HIS A 128 -6.94 3.27 -12.18
CA HIS A 128 -6.04 2.19 -12.57
C HIS A 128 -6.45 0.86 -11.96
N ILE A 129 -6.07 -0.23 -12.62
CA ILE A 129 -6.13 -1.58 -12.08
C ILE A 129 -4.73 -2.16 -12.15
N PHE A 130 -4.15 -2.47 -10.99
CA PHE A 130 -2.90 -3.18 -10.90
C PHE A 130 -3.17 -4.66 -10.71
N ILE A 131 -2.45 -5.50 -11.46
CA ILE A 131 -2.55 -6.97 -11.34
C ILE A 131 -1.20 -7.50 -10.90
N LEU A 132 -1.17 -8.04 -9.69
CA LEU A 132 0.05 -8.52 -9.05
C LEU A 132 -0.02 -10.04 -8.85
N ASN A 133 1.13 -10.69 -8.77
CA ASN A 133 1.21 -12.06 -8.26
C ASN A 133 0.84 -12.03 -6.77
N ARG A 134 -0.19 -12.78 -6.37
CA ARG A 134 -0.67 -12.72 -4.99
C ARG A 134 0.23 -13.41 -3.97
N GLU A 135 1.21 -14.19 -4.42
CA GLU A 135 2.22 -14.81 -3.54
C GLU A 135 3.40 -13.89 -3.25
N SER A 136 3.86 -13.14 -4.29
CA SER A 136 5.08 -12.33 -4.22
C SER A 136 4.86 -10.82 -4.21
N GLY A 137 3.70 -10.35 -4.68
CA GLY A 137 3.40 -8.93 -4.87
C GLY A 137 4.02 -8.32 -6.13
N GLU A 138 4.70 -9.12 -6.95
CA GLU A 138 5.29 -8.64 -8.20
C GLU A 138 4.22 -8.33 -9.24
N PRO A 139 4.31 -7.19 -9.95
CA PRO A 139 3.41 -6.87 -11.05
C PRO A 139 3.46 -7.94 -12.16
N LEU A 140 2.29 -8.41 -12.60
CA LEU A 140 2.17 -9.37 -13.69
C LEU A 140 2.09 -8.71 -15.07
N PHE A 141 1.82 -7.41 -15.09
CA PHE A 141 1.93 -6.53 -16.26
C PHE A 141 2.86 -5.37 -15.92
N PRO A 142 3.48 -4.74 -16.91
CA PRO A 142 4.45 -3.69 -16.63
C PRO A 142 3.86 -2.55 -15.79
N VAL A 143 4.64 -2.08 -14.82
CA VAL A 143 4.37 -0.86 -14.05
C VAL A 143 5.59 0.03 -14.20
N GLU A 144 5.36 1.26 -14.62
CA GLU A 144 6.42 2.24 -14.86
C GLU A 144 6.38 3.35 -13.81
N GLU A 145 7.52 3.67 -13.23
CA GLU A 145 7.70 4.90 -12.46
C GLU A 145 7.77 6.08 -13.42
N ARG A 146 6.70 6.86 -13.50
CA ARG A 146 6.61 8.01 -14.39
C ARG A 146 6.77 9.33 -13.65
N PRO A 147 7.52 10.29 -14.20
CA PRO A 147 7.59 11.63 -13.65
C PRO A 147 6.20 12.27 -13.56
N VAL A 148 5.94 12.96 -12.46
CA VAL A 148 4.72 13.75 -12.26
C VAL A 148 5.07 15.22 -12.09
N SER A 149 4.08 16.10 -12.33
CA SER A 149 4.28 17.54 -12.16
C SER A 149 4.55 17.85 -10.69
N LEU A 150 5.60 18.62 -10.44
CA LEU A 150 5.92 19.17 -9.13
C LEU A 150 5.44 20.62 -8.97
N SER A 151 4.70 21.13 -9.97
CA SER A 151 4.15 22.48 -9.93
C SER A 151 2.91 22.57 -9.02
N GLY A 152 2.75 23.71 -8.36
CA GLY A 152 1.59 23.96 -7.50
C GLY A 152 1.76 23.44 -6.07
N ALA A 153 2.95 22.98 -5.69
CA ALA A 153 3.24 22.67 -4.29
C ALA A 153 3.03 23.92 -3.42
N ILE A 154 2.32 23.73 -2.32
CA ILE A 154 2.19 24.77 -1.29
C ILE A 154 3.39 24.75 -0.35
N GLU A 155 3.55 25.79 0.44
CA GLU A 155 4.67 25.90 1.38
C GLU A 155 4.77 24.69 2.30
N GLY A 156 5.97 24.13 2.42
CA GLY A 156 6.28 22.94 3.22
C GLY A 156 6.05 21.61 2.51
N GLU A 157 5.39 21.59 1.35
CA GLU A 157 5.10 20.36 0.61
C GLU A 157 6.31 19.88 -0.20
N ARG A 158 6.53 18.56 -0.23
CA ARG A 158 7.56 17.90 -1.04
C ARG A 158 6.94 16.73 -1.78
N TYR A 159 6.53 16.95 -3.03
CA TYR A 159 5.94 15.89 -3.85
C TYR A 159 6.92 14.78 -4.17
N SER A 160 6.44 13.55 -4.25
CA SER A 160 7.23 12.49 -4.88
C SER A 160 7.45 12.83 -6.36
N PRO A 161 8.68 12.74 -6.88
CA PRO A 161 8.97 13.10 -8.28
C PRO A 161 8.38 12.12 -9.29
N THR A 162 8.10 10.89 -8.87
CA THR A 162 7.50 9.84 -9.70
C THR A 162 6.34 9.18 -9.00
N GLN A 163 5.49 8.54 -9.80
CA GLN A 163 4.41 7.67 -9.33
C GLN A 163 4.34 6.41 -10.20
N PRO A 164 3.87 5.27 -9.65
CA PRO A 164 3.71 4.03 -10.41
C PRO A 164 2.47 4.08 -11.31
N PHE A 165 2.66 3.75 -12.58
CA PHE A 165 1.59 3.65 -13.58
C PHE A 165 1.54 2.25 -14.20
N PRO A 166 0.40 1.54 -14.20
CA PRO A 166 0.24 0.32 -14.98
C PRO A 166 0.21 0.65 -16.47
N VAL A 167 0.81 -0.22 -17.31
CA VAL A 167 0.97 -0.02 -18.76
C VAL A 167 0.20 -1.10 -19.52
#